data_fa93017281975adbcf08bb9c228864c4
#
_entry.id   fa93017281975adbcf08bb9c228864c4
#
_cell.length_a   1.000
_cell.length_b   1.000
_cell.length_c   1.000
_cell.angle_alpha   90.00
_cell.angle_beta   90.00
_cell.angle_gamma   90.00
#
_symmetry.space_group_name_H-M   'P 1'
#
loop_
_entity.id
_entity.type
_entity.pdbx_description
1 polymer ?
#
loop_
_entity_poly.entity_id
_entity_poly.type
_entity_poly.pdbx_seq_one_letter_code
_entity_poly.pdbx_strand_id
1 'polypeptide(L)'
;MEQMDLIDIYRTFHPTKKEYTFFSAPHGTFSKIDHILGHKTNLNKYEKIGTTSCILSDHYGLKLDFNYNKNYRKPTVSWKLNNAQLKHQWVKEEIKKEIKDYLEINENESTTYPNLWDTMKAVLRGKFIALNAYMKKLEKSHINDLTAHLKALEQEEAKSPRRKRCKEIIKLRAEINKIETKKQYRESMKQRVGSLRKSTR
;
A
#
# COMPACT_ATOMS: atom_id res chain seq x y z
N MET A 1 -25.90 15.56 18.30
CA MET A 1 -25.72 14.91 16.98
C MET A 1 -27.02 14.85 16.19
N GLU A 2 -28.14 14.64 16.83
CA GLU A 2 -29.47 14.57 16.16
C GLU A 2 -29.88 15.87 15.43
N GLN A 3 -29.56 17.04 16.00
CA GLN A 3 -29.91 18.33 15.38
C GLN A 3 -29.16 18.62 14.05
N MET A 4 -28.05 17.92 13.75
CA MET A 4 -27.27 18.13 12.54
C MET A 4 -27.33 16.93 11.56
N ASP A 5 -28.20 15.97 11.79
CA ASP A 5 -28.33 14.72 11.02
C ASP A 5 -26.99 14.00 10.78
N LEU A 6 -26.05 14.11 11.76
CA LEU A 6 -24.77 13.45 11.70
C LEU A 6 -24.82 12.06 12.34
N ILE A 7 -24.20 11.10 11.66
CA ILE A 7 -24.05 9.73 12.10
C ILE A 7 -22.57 9.33 12.16
N ASP A 8 -22.21 8.44 13.09
CA ASP A 8 -20.94 7.75 13.08
C ASP A 8 -20.98 6.67 11.99
N ILE A 9 -20.22 6.90 10.91
CA ILE A 9 -20.21 6.01 9.74
C ILE A 9 -19.75 4.61 10.14
N TYR A 10 -18.72 4.50 11.00
CA TYR A 10 -18.22 3.21 11.44
C TYR A 10 -19.29 2.38 12.17
N ARG A 11 -20.01 3.01 13.11
CA ARG A 11 -21.08 2.37 13.87
C ARG A 11 -22.24 1.95 12.98
N THR A 12 -22.53 2.73 11.95
CA THR A 12 -23.61 2.44 10.99
C THR A 12 -23.29 1.18 10.16
N PHE A 13 -22.04 1.02 9.71
CA PHE A 13 -21.62 -0.16 8.92
C PHE A 13 -21.31 -1.38 9.80
N HIS A 14 -20.92 -1.18 11.04
CA HIS A 14 -20.49 -2.24 11.96
C HIS A 14 -21.12 -2.07 13.35
N PRO A 15 -22.45 -2.24 13.50
CA PRO A 15 -23.16 -1.92 14.74
C PRO A 15 -22.70 -2.79 15.92
N THR A 16 -22.34 -4.04 15.69
CA THR A 16 -21.97 -5.01 16.73
C THR A 16 -20.47 -5.19 16.91
N LYS A 17 -19.65 -4.72 15.94
CA LYS A 17 -18.21 -4.95 15.93
C LYS A 17 -17.48 -4.02 16.87
N LYS A 18 -16.71 -4.57 17.79
CA LYS A 18 -15.80 -3.83 18.66
C LYS A 18 -14.42 -3.75 17.99
N GLU A 19 -14.08 -2.60 17.43
CA GLU A 19 -12.72 -2.28 16.98
C GLU A 19 -12.22 -1.06 17.75
N TYR A 20 -10.95 -1.09 18.10
CA TYR A 20 -10.28 -0.03 18.82
C TYR A 20 -9.45 0.81 17.85
N THR A 21 -9.30 2.10 18.15
CA THR A 21 -8.52 3.02 17.33
C THR A 21 -7.24 3.49 18.01
N PHE A 22 -7.09 3.21 19.30
CA PHE A 22 -5.92 3.59 20.09
C PHE A 22 -5.48 2.44 20.99
N PHE A 23 -4.17 2.25 21.12
CA PHE A 23 -3.55 1.33 22.07
C PHE A 23 -2.56 2.08 22.96
N SER A 24 -2.84 2.14 24.25
CA SER A 24 -1.91 2.69 25.25
C SER A 24 -0.87 1.66 25.64
N ALA A 25 0.34 1.79 25.13
CA ALA A 25 1.45 0.90 25.47
C ALA A 25 1.84 0.92 26.96
N PRO A 26 1.83 2.09 27.67
CA PRO A 26 2.11 2.13 29.11
C PRO A 26 1.08 1.39 29.97
N HIS A 27 -0.20 1.46 29.58
CA HIS A 27 -1.30 0.88 30.34
C HIS A 27 -1.81 -0.46 29.81
N GLY A 28 -1.37 -0.90 28.62
CA GLY A 28 -1.84 -2.11 27.97
C GLY A 28 -3.34 -2.10 27.62
N THR A 29 -3.92 -0.92 27.45
CA THR A 29 -5.37 -0.73 27.23
C THR A 29 -5.70 -0.30 25.82
N PHE A 30 -6.84 -0.77 25.33
CA PHE A 30 -7.39 -0.40 24.03
C PHE A 30 -8.56 0.55 24.20
N SER A 31 -8.64 1.57 23.33
CA SER A 31 -9.74 2.56 23.33
C SER A 31 -10.21 2.86 21.92
N LYS A 32 -11.47 3.23 21.76
CA LYS A 32 -12.03 3.75 20.52
C LYS A 32 -12.35 5.22 20.72
N ILE A 33 -11.46 6.07 20.27
CA ILE A 33 -11.54 7.53 20.45
C ILE A 33 -11.65 8.30 19.13
N ASP A 34 -11.34 7.64 18.00
CA ASP A 34 -11.41 8.26 16.68
C ASP A 34 -12.72 7.87 15.99
N HIS A 35 -13.39 8.87 15.41
CA HIS A 35 -14.67 8.73 14.73
C HIS A 35 -14.70 9.49 13.41
N ILE A 36 -15.39 8.95 12.41
CA ILE A 36 -15.73 9.67 11.19
C ILE A 36 -17.23 9.90 11.21
N LEU A 37 -17.60 11.18 11.30
CA LEU A 37 -18.99 11.60 11.24
C LEU A 37 -19.36 11.97 9.80
N GLY A 38 -20.54 11.59 9.38
CA GLY A 38 -21.07 11.94 8.07
C GLY A 38 -22.56 12.23 8.14
N HIS A 39 -23.05 12.96 7.16
CA HIS A 39 -24.46 13.31 7.07
C HIS A 39 -25.27 12.09 6.58
N LYS A 40 -26.43 11.83 7.20
CA LYS A 40 -27.34 10.72 6.86
C LYS A 40 -27.66 10.63 5.37
N THR A 41 -27.87 11.77 4.71
CA THR A 41 -28.23 11.84 3.29
C THR A 41 -27.11 11.33 2.35
N ASN A 42 -25.87 11.27 2.83
CA ASN A 42 -24.74 10.78 2.05
C ASN A 42 -24.40 9.31 2.29
N LEU A 43 -25.22 8.59 3.06
CA LEU A 43 -24.97 7.20 3.44
C LEU A 43 -24.75 6.29 2.22
N ASN A 44 -25.49 6.53 1.15
CA ASN A 44 -25.39 5.79 -0.12
C ASN A 44 -24.07 6.02 -0.88
N LYS A 45 -23.30 7.04 -0.53
CA LYS A 45 -21.99 7.34 -1.14
C LYS A 45 -20.84 6.65 -0.40
N TYR A 46 -21.06 6.19 0.82
CA TYR A 46 -20.04 5.48 1.60
C TYR A 46 -20.05 4.01 1.23
N GLU A 47 -18.91 3.48 0.76
CA GLU A 47 -18.81 2.09 0.29
C GLU A 47 -18.28 1.16 1.37
N LYS A 48 -17.23 1.57 2.04
CA LYS A 48 -16.55 0.75 3.04
C LYS A 48 -15.83 1.61 4.06
N ILE A 49 -15.89 1.19 5.32
CA ILE A 49 -15.09 1.78 6.39
C ILE A 49 -14.34 0.69 7.15
N GLY A 50 -13.12 0.98 7.56
CA GLY A 50 -12.29 0.06 8.34
C GLY A 50 -11.13 0.77 9.01
N THR A 51 -10.45 0.05 9.90
CA THR A 51 -9.24 0.54 10.56
C THR A 51 -8.00 0.14 9.74
N THR A 52 -6.98 0.97 9.76
CA THR A 52 -5.65 0.69 9.21
C THR A 52 -4.58 1.11 10.20
N SER A 53 -3.47 0.38 10.23
CA SER A 53 -2.34 0.78 11.08
C SER A 53 -1.78 2.13 10.63
N CYS A 54 -1.43 2.99 11.59
CA CYS A 54 -0.83 4.29 11.33
C CYS A 54 0.67 4.24 11.69
N ILE A 55 1.50 4.80 10.80
CA ILE A 55 2.96 4.78 10.93
C ILE A 55 3.46 5.88 11.89
N LEU A 56 2.72 6.96 11.97
CA LEU A 56 3.15 8.19 12.65
C LEU A 56 2.48 8.38 14.03
N SER A 57 1.68 7.42 14.48
CA SER A 57 0.87 7.56 15.68
C SER A 57 0.62 6.20 16.33
N ASP A 58 0.36 6.18 17.62
CA ASP A 58 -0.18 5.08 18.41
C ASP A 58 -1.68 4.84 18.16
N HIS A 59 -2.30 5.72 17.34
CA HIS A 59 -3.64 5.53 16.83
C HIS A 59 -3.67 4.68 15.56
N TYR A 60 -4.75 3.93 15.37
CA TYR A 60 -5.12 3.36 14.07
C TYR A 60 -5.83 4.42 13.23
N GLY A 61 -5.46 4.53 11.97
CA GLY A 61 -6.18 5.36 11.02
C GLY A 61 -7.55 4.77 10.69
N LEU A 62 -8.59 5.60 10.57
CA LEU A 62 -9.85 5.20 9.97
C LEU A 62 -9.78 5.45 8.45
N LYS A 63 -10.09 4.42 7.67
CA LYS A 63 -10.16 4.50 6.21
C LYS A 63 -11.60 4.40 5.76
N LEU A 64 -12.09 5.44 5.08
CA LEU A 64 -13.41 5.46 4.44
C LEU A 64 -13.22 5.42 2.92
N ASP A 65 -13.81 4.43 2.27
CA ASP A 65 -13.95 4.35 0.82
C ASP A 65 -15.28 5.01 0.43
N PHE A 66 -15.17 5.98 -0.47
CA PHE A 66 -16.25 6.90 -0.79
C PHE A 66 -16.44 6.98 -2.31
N ASN A 67 -17.68 6.73 -2.77
CA ASN A 67 -18.01 6.81 -4.18
C ASN A 67 -18.22 8.27 -4.59
N TYR A 68 -17.23 8.81 -5.29
CA TYR A 68 -17.27 10.16 -5.82
C TYR A 68 -17.26 10.13 -7.34
N ASN A 69 -18.44 10.30 -7.95
CA ASN A 69 -18.60 10.40 -9.40
C ASN A 69 -17.91 11.64 -9.95
N LYS A 70 -16.60 11.55 -10.22
CA LYS A 70 -15.88 12.52 -11.01
C LYS A 70 -15.63 11.96 -12.41
N ASN A 71 -16.15 12.60 -13.43
CA ASN A 71 -15.73 12.46 -14.83
C ASN A 71 -14.30 13.02 -14.99
N TYR A 72 -13.30 12.39 -14.35
CA TYR A 72 -11.92 12.72 -14.62
C TYR A 72 -11.47 12.07 -15.92
N ARG A 73 -11.03 12.87 -16.88
CA ARG A 73 -10.20 12.39 -17.99
C ARG A 73 -8.98 11.71 -17.33
N LYS A 74 -8.85 10.40 -17.50
CA LYS A 74 -7.69 9.65 -16.99
C LYS A 74 -6.44 10.28 -17.61
N PRO A 75 -5.49 10.79 -16.81
CA PRO A 75 -4.25 11.31 -17.37
C PRO A 75 -3.56 10.20 -18.15
N THR A 76 -3.01 10.53 -19.32
CA THR A 76 -2.18 9.60 -20.09
C THR A 76 -0.98 9.19 -19.25
N VAL A 77 -1.00 7.97 -18.74
CA VAL A 77 0.06 7.44 -17.87
C VAL A 77 1.18 6.91 -18.75
N SER A 78 2.25 7.68 -18.95
CA SER A 78 3.47 7.15 -19.54
C SER A 78 4.15 6.19 -18.58
N TRP A 79 4.49 5.00 -19.06
CA TRP A 79 5.23 4.03 -18.25
C TRP A 79 6.66 4.53 -17.97
N LYS A 80 7.14 4.34 -16.75
CA LYS A 80 8.52 4.63 -16.33
C LYS A 80 9.08 3.46 -15.55
N LEU A 81 10.33 3.12 -15.84
CA LEU A 81 11.06 2.12 -15.07
C LEU A 81 11.21 2.57 -13.62
N ASN A 82 10.88 1.69 -12.70
CA ASN A 82 11.15 1.90 -11.28
C ASN A 82 12.57 1.41 -10.95
N ASN A 83 13.53 2.32 -10.90
CA ASN A 83 14.93 2.01 -10.62
C ASN A 83 15.17 1.26 -9.29
N ALA A 84 14.23 1.34 -8.33
CA ALA A 84 14.33 0.58 -7.10
C ALA A 84 14.33 -0.94 -7.30
N GLN A 85 13.77 -1.43 -8.41
CA GLN A 85 13.79 -2.86 -8.77
C GLN A 85 15.22 -3.34 -9.05
N LEU A 86 16.05 -2.49 -9.65
CA LEU A 86 17.45 -2.80 -9.96
C LEU A 86 18.36 -2.88 -8.73
N LYS A 87 17.86 -2.57 -7.53
CA LYS A 87 18.61 -2.79 -6.28
C LYS A 87 18.64 -4.26 -5.86
N HIS A 88 17.70 -5.07 -6.37
CA HIS A 88 17.62 -6.49 -6.09
C HIS A 88 18.52 -7.26 -7.08
N GLN A 89 19.48 -8.03 -6.56
CA GLN A 89 20.43 -8.76 -7.37
C GLN A 89 19.75 -9.76 -8.31
N TRP A 90 18.78 -10.52 -7.81
CA TRP A 90 18.02 -11.48 -8.60
C TRP A 90 17.26 -10.85 -9.78
N VAL A 91 16.76 -9.59 -9.62
CA VAL A 91 16.12 -8.84 -10.72
C VAL A 91 17.14 -8.52 -11.81
N LYS A 92 18.35 -8.10 -11.41
CA LYS A 92 19.43 -7.81 -12.38
C LYS A 92 19.80 -9.04 -13.18
N GLU A 93 19.92 -10.18 -12.52
CA GLU A 93 20.25 -11.45 -13.16
C GLU A 93 19.15 -11.90 -14.12
N GLU A 94 17.90 -11.80 -13.70
CA GLU A 94 16.75 -12.11 -14.54
C GLU A 94 16.69 -11.22 -15.80
N ILE A 95 16.93 -9.91 -15.65
CA ILE A 95 16.95 -8.97 -16.78
C ILE A 95 18.16 -9.22 -17.69
N LYS A 96 19.35 -9.50 -17.14
CA LYS A 96 20.53 -9.86 -17.95
C LYS A 96 20.28 -11.11 -18.77
N LYS A 97 19.67 -12.13 -18.16
CA LYS A 97 19.30 -13.36 -18.86
C LYS A 97 18.34 -13.06 -20.01
N GLU A 98 17.28 -12.31 -19.75
CA GLU A 98 16.29 -11.92 -20.76
C GLU A 98 16.93 -11.17 -21.95
N ILE A 99 17.86 -10.25 -21.66
CA ILE A 99 18.62 -9.53 -22.70
C ILE A 99 19.44 -10.49 -23.55
N LYS A 100 20.14 -11.42 -22.89
CA LYS A 100 20.99 -12.40 -23.59
C LYS A 100 20.14 -13.32 -24.48
N ASP A 101 19.09 -13.91 -23.92
CA ASP A 101 18.18 -14.80 -24.64
C ASP A 101 17.52 -14.07 -25.83
N TYR A 102 17.15 -12.80 -25.65
CA TYR A 102 16.57 -11.97 -26.70
C TYR A 102 17.56 -11.71 -27.84
N LEU A 103 18.82 -11.37 -27.54
CA LEU A 103 19.85 -11.10 -28.53
C LEU A 103 20.20 -12.38 -29.31
N GLU A 104 20.37 -13.54 -28.65
CA GLU A 104 20.65 -14.82 -29.27
C GLU A 104 19.57 -15.21 -30.30
N ILE A 105 18.30 -14.83 -30.08
CA ILE A 105 17.21 -15.20 -30.98
C ILE A 105 17.03 -14.19 -32.13
N ASN A 106 17.26 -12.90 -31.87
CA ASN A 106 16.85 -11.82 -32.79
C ASN A 106 18.03 -11.12 -33.51
N GLU A 107 19.27 -11.37 -33.08
CA GLU A 107 20.45 -10.83 -33.77
C GLU A 107 20.76 -11.66 -35.02
N ASN A 108 20.40 -11.13 -36.17
CA ASN A 108 20.65 -11.73 -37.48
C ASN A 108 21.03 -10.66 -38.50
N GLU A 109 21.60 -11.08 -39.63
CA GLU A 109 22.11 -10.16 -40.69
C GLU A 109 21.04 -9.24 -41.27
N SER A 110 19.76 -9.59 -41.16
CA SER A 110 18.63 -8.78 -41.70
C SER A 110 18.08 -7.77 -40.69
N THR A 111 18.48 -7.84 -39.42
CA THR A 111 17.93 -6.99 -38.37
C THR A 111 18.83 -5.78 -38.11
N THR A 112 18.30 -4.57 -38.26
CA THR A 112 19.04 -3.34 -37.95
C THR A 112 19.13 -3.10 -36.44
N TYR A 113 20.25 -2.58 -35.94
CA TYR A 113 20.42 -2.24 -34.52
C TYR A 113 19.34 -1.32 -33.92
N PRO A 114 18.84 -0.27 -34.61
CA PRO A 114 17.73 0.52 -34.10
C PRO A 114 16.45 -0.29 -33.87
N ASN A 115 16.10 -1.17 -34.82
CA ASN A 115 14.92 -2.03 -34.68
C ASN A 115 15.08 -3.04 -33.57
N LEU A 116 16.25 -3.68 -33.46
CA LEU A 116 16.59 -4.62 -32.38
C LEU A 116 16.47 -3.94 -31.02
N TRP A 117 16.99 -2.70 -30.89
CA TRP A 117 16.91 -1.91 -29.66
C TRP A 117 15.49 -1.53 -29.31
N ASP A 118 14.67 -1.09 -30.27
CA ASP A 118 13.29 -0.68 -30.01
C ASP A 118 12.38 -1.84 -29.62
N THR A 119 12.55 -2.98 -30.25
CA THR A 119 11.81 -4.20 -29.89
C THR A 119 12.27 -4.76 -28.55
N MET A 120 13.57 -4.78 -28.26
CA MET A 120 14.10 -5.17 -26.96
C MET A 120 13.55 -4.30 -25.82
N LYS A 121 13.44 -2.98 -26.02
CA LYS A 121 12.81 -2.08 -25.02
C LYS A 121 11.36 -2.48 -24.74
N ALA A 122 10.60 -2.92 -25.74
CA ALA A 122 9.23 -3.37 -25.55
C ALA A 122 9.15 -4.66 -24.73
N VAL A 123 10.00 -5.64 -25.01
CA VAL A 123 10.11 -6.91 -24.27
C VAL A 123 10.51 -6.63 -22.81
N LEU A 124 11.59 -5.89 -22.60
CA LEU A 124 12.06 -5.54 -21.25
C LEU A 124 11.02 -4.76 -20.45
N ARG A 125 10.27 -3.87 -21.10
CA ARG A 125 9.14 -3.17 -20.44
C ARG A 125 8.12 -4.17 -19.90
N GLY A 126 7.74 -5.17 -20.69
CA GLY A 126 6.83 -6.24 -20.24
C GLY A 126 7.38 -7.00 -19.05
N LYS A 127 8.65 -7.40 -19.12
CA LYS A 127 9.34 -8.12 -18.04
C LYS A 127 9.40 -7.29 -16.75
N PHE A 128 9.79 -6.01 -16.82
CA PHE A 128 9.80 -5.11 -15.67
C PHE A 128 8.42 -4.89 -15.04
N ILE A 129 7.38 -4.83 -15.85
CA ILE A 129 5.99 -4.74 -15.36
C ILE A 129 5.63 -6.01 -14.56
N ALA A 130 5.93 -7.18 -15.11
CA ALA A 130 5.68 -8.47 -14.45
C ALA A 130 6.45 -8.60 -13.13
N LEU A 131 7.75 -8.31 -13.14
CA LEU A 131 8.59 -8.32 -11.94
C LEU A 131 8.08 -7.35 -10.86
N ASN A 132 7.64 -6.15 -11.26
CA ASN A 132 7.07 -5.18 -10.32
C ASN A 132 5.75 -5.67 -9.70
N ALA A 133 4.90 -6.30 -10.50
CA ALA A 133 3.65 -6.88 -10.01
C ALA A 133 3.92 -8.00 -9.01
N TYR A 134 4.88 -8.88 -9.31
CA TYR A 134 5.31 -9.96 -8.42
C TYR A 134 5.85 -9.42 -7.09
N MET A 135 6.78 -8.46 -7.13
CA MET A 135 7.35 -7.84 -5.92
C MET A 135 6.28 -7.17 -5.05
N LYS A 136 5.33 -6.46 -5.67
CA LYS A 136 4.20 -5.85 -4.95
C LYS A 136 3.29 -6.90 -4.31
N LYS A 137 3.07 -8.02 -4.98
CA LYS A 137 2.28 -9.14 -4.44
C LYS A 137 2.95 -9.73 -3.20
N LEU A 138 4.27 -9.98 -3.26
CA LEU A 138 5.04 -10.48 -2.10
C LEU A 138 5.02 -9.49 -0.93
N GLU A 139 5.27 -8.20 -1.20
CA GLU A 139 5.24 -7.15 -0.16
C GLU A 139 3.85 -7.07 0.51
N LYS A 140 2.78 -7.15 -0.30
CA LYS A 140 1.40 -7.15 0.21
C LYS A 140 1.08 -8.38 1.05
N SER A 141 1.50 -9.58 0.59
CA SER A 141 1.32 -10.82 1.36
C SER A 141 2.02 -10.70 2.71
N HIS A 142 3.27 -10.30 2.73
CA HIS A 142 4.04 -10.14 3.96
C HIS A 142 3.39 -9.16 4.96
N ILE A 143 2.90 -8.01 4.48
CA ILE A 143 2.17 -7.06 5.34
C ILE A 143 0.88 -7.69 5.88
N ASN A 144 0.14 -8.43 5.04
CA ASN A 144 -1.09 -9.08 5.48
C ASN A 144 -0.82 -10.13 6.57
N ASP A 145 0.25 -10.93 6.42
CA ASP A 145 0.63 -11.96 7.38
C ASP A 145 1.03 -11.33 8.73
N LEU A 146 1.85 -10.28 8.71
CA LEU A 146 2.22 -9.52 9.90
C LEU A 146 1.00 -8.88 10.57
N THR A 147 0.09 -8.33 9.80
CA THR A 147 -1.13 -7.70 10.30
C THR A 147 -2.09 -8.72 10.91
N ALA A 148 -2.22 -9.89 10.30
CA ALA A 148 -3.03 -10.99 10.85
C ALA A 148 -2.45 -11.50 12.18
N HIS A 149 -1.12 -11.67 12.23
CA HIS A 149 -0.43 -12.08 13.47
C HIS A 149 -0.59 -11.03 14.57
N LEU A 150 -0.39 -9.75 14.25
CA LEU A 150 -0.61 -8.65 15.19
C LEU A 150 -2.04 -8.68 15.76
N LYS A 151 -3.04 -8.83 14.90
CA LYS A 151 -4.44 -8.86 15.30
C LYS A 151 -4.77 -10.05 16.22
N ALA A 152 -4.18 -11.22 15.96
CA ALA A 152 -4.32 -12.38 16.83
C ALA A 152 -3.74 -12.12 18.22
N LEU A 153 -2.52 -11.57 18.29
CA LEU A 153 -1.88 -11.24 19.56
C LEU A 153 -2.65 -10.15 20.34
N GLU A 154 -3.19 -9.15 19.66
CA GLU A 154 -4.01 -8.11 20.29
C GLU A 154 -5.31 -8.67 20.86
N GLN A 155 -5.96 -9.62 20.17
CA GLN A 155 -7.15 -10.29 20.67
C GLN A 155 -6.86 -11.15 21.90
N GLU A 156 -5.72 -11.84 21.93
CA GLU A 156 -5.29 -12.62 23.09
C GLU A 156 -4.89 -11.72 24.26
N GLU A 157 -4.20 -10.60 24.01
CA GLU A 157 -3.81 -9.64 25.04
C GLU A 157 -5.04 -9.00 25.70
N ALA A 158 -6.08 -8.71 24.91
CA ALA A 158 -7.35 -8.20 25.41
C ALA A 158 -8.08 -9.18 26.33
N LYS A 159 -7.88 -10.51 26.16
CA LYS A 159 -8.47 -11.56 27.02
C LYS A 159 -7.63 -11.85 28.27
N SER A 160 -6.32 -11.82 28.12
CA SER A 160 -5.37 -12.21 29.18
C SER A 160 -4.07 -11.42 29.04
N PRO A 161 -3.94 -10.25 29.68
CA PRO A 161 -2.75 -9.40 29.58
C PRO A 161 -1.48 -10.10 30.04
N ARG A 162 -0.41 -10.04 29.21
CA ARG A 162 0.92 -10.57 29.54
C ARG A 162 2.02 -9.64 29.05
N ARG A 163 2.92 -9.22 29.94
CA ARG A 163 4.05 -8.33 29.58
C ARG A 163 4.90 -8.81 28.39
N LYS A 164 5.05 -10.13 28.21
CA LYS A 164 5.81 -10.73 27.12
C LYS A 164 5.13 -10.49 25.76
N ARG A 165 3.80 -10.66 25.73
CA ARG A 165 2.98 -10.46 24.54
C ARG A 165 2.90 -8.98 24.15
N CYS A 166 2.82 -8.08 25.12
CA CYS A 166 2.87 -6.63 24.87
C CYS A 166 4.17 -6.22 24.17
N LYS A 167 5.33 -6.76 24.57
CA LYS A 167 6.61 -6.51 23.88
C LYS A 167 6.62 -7.05 22.45
N GLU A 168 5.96 -8.16 22.19
CA GLU A 168 5.85 -8.75 20.85
C GLU A 168 4.95 -7.90 19.95
N ILE A 169 3.82 -7.42 20.44
CA ILE A 169 2.94 -6.47 19.75
C ILE A 169 3.70 -5.21 19.34
N ILE A 170 4.50 -4.63 20.25
CA ILE A 170 5.31 -3.44 19.96
C ILE A 170 6.32 -3.72 18.83
N LYS A 171 6.99 -4.88 18.86
CA LYS A 171 7.95 -5.27 17.82
C LYS A 171 7.28 -5.43 16.46
N LEU A 172 6.16 -6.13 16.40
CA LEU A 172 5.42 -6.33 15.14
C LEU A 172 4.89 -5.01 14.56
N ARG A 173 4.39 -4.12 15.41
CA ARG A 173 3.98 -2.78 14.98
C ARG A 173 5.15 -1.99 14.41
N ALA A 174 6.31 -2.03 15.06
CA ALA A 174 7.52 -1.36 14.56
C ALA A 174 7.96 -1.92 13.20
N GLU A 175 7.85 -3.24 12.99
CA GLU A 175 8.19 -3.88 11.71
C GLU A 175 7.23 -3.47 10.59
N ILE A 176 5.92 -3.52 10.83
CA ILE A 176 4.90 -3.06 9.88
C ILE A 176 5.15 -1.59 9.53
N ASN A 177 5.36 -0.73 10.54
CA ASN A 177 5.63 0.68 10.35
C ASN A 177 6.87 0.93 9.48
N LYS A 178 7.94 0.16 9.66
CA LYS A 178 9.15 0.26 8.85
C LYS A 178 8.89 -0.06 7.37
N ILE A 179 8.06 -1.07 7.09
CA ILE A 179 7.70 -1.46 5.71
C ILE A 179 6.82 -0.36 5.08
N GLU A 180 5.81 0.11 5.79
CA GLU A 180 4.88 1.14 5.32
C GLU A 180 5.57 2.49 5.10
N THR A 181 6.47 2.91 6.00
CA THR A 181 7.28 4.13 5.84
C THR A 181 8.12 4.08 4.56
N LYS A 182 8.77 2.94 4.28
CA LYS A 182 9.52 2.75 3.03
C LYS A 182 8.61 2.84 1.80
N LYS A 183 7.39 2.32 1.88
CA LYS A 183 6.40 2.40 0.80
C LYS A 183 5.96 3.83 0.55
N GLN A 184 5.58 4.57 1.60
CA GLN A 184 5.17 5.98 1.50
C GLN A 184 6.28 6.87 0.95
N TYR A 185 7.52 6.68 1.43
CA TYR A 185 8.67 7.41 0.89
C TYR A 185 8.84 7.17 -0.61
N ARG A 186 8.71 5.92 -1.07
CA ARG A 186 8.75 5.58 -2.51
C ARG A 186 7.62 6.26 -3.31
N GLU A 187 6.44 6.36 -2.75
CA GLU A 187 5.28 7.00 -3.39
C GLU A 187 5.41 8.53 -3.44
N SER A 188 5.86 9.15 -2.36
CA SER A 188 6.09 10.60 -2.30
C SER A 188 7.17 11.05 -3.29
N MET A 189 8.25 10.28 -3.43
CA MET A 189 9.30 10.57 -4.42
C MET A 189 8.80 10.49 -5.86
N LYS A 190 7.88 9.55 -6.16
CA LYS A 190 7.23 9.46 -7.48
C LYS A 190 6.37 10.70 -7.78
N GLN A 191 5.64 11.20 -6.79
CA GLN A 191 4.81 12.39 -6.92
C GLN A 191 5.66 13.65 -7.14
N ARG A 192 6.76 13.81 -6.39
CA ARG A 192 7.71 14.94 -6.55
C ARG A 192 8.32 14.99 -7.94
N VAL A 193 8.78 13.85 -8.45
CA VAL A 193 9.33 13.76 -9.82
C VAL A 193 8.24 14.02 -10.88
N GLY A 194 7.00 13.66 -10.61
CA GLY A 194 5.86 13.95 -11.49
C GLY A 194 5.46 15.42 -11.53
N SER A 195 5.56 16.15 -10.41
CA SER A 195 5.22 17.58 -10.32
C SER A 195 6.29 18.49 -10.95
N LEU A 196 7.57 18.19 -10.73
CA LEU A 196 8.69 18.95 -11.33
C LEU A 196 8.64 18.94 -12.87
N ARG A 197 8.16 17.85 -13.49
CA ARG A 197 8.00 17.78 -14.96
C ARG A 197 6.80 18.52 -15.52
N LYS A 198 5.82 18.88 -14.68
CA LYS A 198 4.68 19.74 -15.11
C LYS A 198 5.03 21.22 -15.07
N SER A 199 6.02 21.61 -14.28
CA SER A 199 6.49 23.00 -14.15
C SER A 199 7.49 23.41 -15.23
N THR A 200 8.04 22.47 -16.00
CA THR A 200 9.04 22.70 -17.07
C THR A 200 8.45 22.55 -18.49
N ARG A 201 7.15 22.56 -18.63
CA ARG A 201 6.37 22.65 -19.88
C ARG A 201 5.46 23.86 -19.81
#